data_09a64f804b67719ab2812312eacd14a2
#
_entry.id   09a64f804b67719ab2812312eacd14a2
#
_cell.length_a   1.000
_cell.length_b   1.000
_cell.length_c   1.000
_cell.angle_alpha   90.00
_cell.angle_beta   90.00
_cell.angle_gamma   90.00
#
_symmetry.space_group_name_H-M   'P 1'
#
loop_
_entity.id
_entity.type
_entity.pdbx_description
1 polymer ?
#
loop_
_entity_poly.entity_id
_entity_poly.type
_entity_poly.pdbx_seq_one_letter_code
_entity_poly.pdbx_strand_id
1 'polypeptide(L)'
;MIPDFNEYGCLPPGVYRATLDEVERRFGRQSEIRRVQMASLRWLVDLAKRVGAQRLLINGSFVTDIFEPNDVDCVLLIGRGFPEDPEVQAGLAEGLPFLDIHLVDEEDFAFFAESVFATDRHQVPKGMVELIL
;
A
#
# COMPACT_ATOMS: atom_id res chain seq x y z
N MET A 1 4.51 -13.74 3.61
CA MET A 1 4.94 -13.62 5.02
C MET A 1 5.77 -12.36 5.20
N ILE A 2 5.47 -11.58 6.22
CA ILE A 2 6.14 -10.29 6.46
C ILE A 2 7.28 -10.53 7.47
N PRO A 3 8.54 -10.18 7.13
CA PRO A 3 9.66 -10.37 8.06
C PRO A 3 9.64 -9.36 9.20
N ASP A 4 10.51 -9.58 10.19
CA ASP A 4 10.71 -8.63 11.29
C ASP A 4 11.33 -7.34 10.79
N PHE A 5 11.10 -6.26 11.52
CA PHE A 5 11.75 -4.98 11.25
C PHE A 5 13.26 -5.08 11.47
N ASN A 6 14.00 -4.30 10.68
CA ASN A 6 15.43 -4.14 10.87
C ASN A 6 15.73 -3.15 12.03
N GLU A 7 16.99 -2.81 12.24
CA GLU A 7 17.43 -1.90 13.29
C GLU A 7 16.88 -0.48 13.15
N TYR A 8 16.40 -0.09 11.96
CA TYR A 8 15.83 1.22 11.68
C TYR A 8 14.30 1.24 11.79
N GLY A 9 13.67 0.14 12.21
CA GLY A 9 12.22 0.03 12.28
C GLY A 9 11.53 -0.12 10.93
N CYS A 10 12.26 -0.49 9.89
CA CYS A 10 11.75 -0.72 8.55
C CYS A 10 11.81 -2.20 8.18
N LEU A 11 11.00 -2.61 7.20
CA LEU A 11 11.16 -3.94 6.61
C LEU A 11 12.49 -4.00 5.87
N PRO A 12 13.20 -5.15 5.91
CA PRO A 12 14.39 -5.33 5.09
C PRO A 12 14.08 -5.10 3.61
N PRO A 13 15.05 -4.67 2.78
CA PRO A 13 14.79 -4.45 1.36
C PRO A 13 14.14 -5.65 0.68
N GLY A 14 13.12 -5.41 -0.14
CA GLY A 14 12.38 -6.44 -0.86
C GLY A 14 10.90 -6.10 -0.98
N VAL A 15 10.19 -6.94 -1.73
CA VAL A 15 8.74 -6.88 -1.87
C VAL A 15 8.16 -8.15 -1.25
N TYR A 16 7.35 -8.00 -0.22
CA TYR A 16 6.81 -9.11 0.56
C TYR A 16 5.32 -9.24 0.29
N ARG A 17 4.91 -10.38 -0.24
CA ARG A 17 3.49 -10.66 -0.48
C ARG A 17 2.82 -11.05 0.82
N ALA A 18 1.65 -10.48 1.07
CA ALA A 18 0.89 -10.72 2.29
C ALA A 18 -0.61 -10.62 2.04
N THR A 19 -1.37 -11.33 2.84
CA THR A 19 -2.82 -11.19 2.87
C THR A 19 -3.21 -9.94 3.66
N LEU A 20 -4.42 -9.47 3.46
CA LEU A 20 -4.95 -8.33 4.21
C LEU A 20 -4.97 -8.61 5.73
N ASP A 21 -5.26 -9.84 6.11
CA ASP A 21 -5.25 -10.25 7.54
C ASP A 21 -3.86 -10.19 8.15
N GLU A 22 -2.83 -10.60 7.40
CA GLU A 22 -1.44 -10.47 7.86
C GLU A 22 -1.05 -9.01 8.06
N VAL A 23 -1.43 -8.15 7.11
CA VAL A 23 -1.18 -6.71 7.20
C VAL A 23 -1.88 -6.11 8.40
N GLU A 24 -3.15 -6.47 8.65
CA GLU A 24 -3.88 -5.98 9.81
C GLU A 24 -3.21 -6.38 11.12
N ARG A 25 -2.83 -7.65 11.25
CA ARG A 25 -2.15 -8.13 12.47
C ARG A 25 -0.82 -7.45 12.69
N ARG A 26 -0.09 -7.18 11.63
CA ARG A 26 1.27 -6.61 11.72
C ARG A 26 1.27 -5.09 11.88
N PHE A 27 0.40 -4.38 11.17
CA PHE A 27 0.46 -2.91 11.06
C PHE A 27 -0.83 -2.19 11.44
N GLY A 28 -1.96 -2.87 11.53
CA GLY A 28 -3.28 -2.25 11.59
C GLY A 28 -3.90 -2.13 12.97
N ARG A 29 -3.20 -2.52 14.04
CA ARG A 29 -3.81 -2.62 15.39
C ARG A 29 -3.06 -1.87 16.48
N GLN A 30 -1.87 -1.38 16.24
CA GLN A 30 -0.95 -0.91 17.27
C GLN A 30 -1.31 0.45 17.84
N SER A 31 -2.13 1.23 17.12
CA SER A 31 -2.59 2.55 17.56
C SER A 31 -3.96 2.84 16.96
N GLU A 32 -4.63 3.88 17.49
CA GLU A 32 -5.92 4.30 16.97
C GLU A 32 -5.83 4.75 15.51
N ILE A 33 -4.80 5.54 15.19
CA ILE A 33 -4.58 6.01 13.81
C ILE A 33 -4.32 4.85 12.86
N ARG A 34 -3.59 3.83 13.29
CA ARG A 34 -3.34 2.64 12.47
C ARG A 34 -4.64 1.87 12.20
N ARG A 35 -5.57 1.82 13.14
CA ARG A 35 -6.88 1.20 12.93
C ARG A 35 -7.71 1.95 11.90
N VAL A 36 -7.67 3.28 11.94
CA VAL A 36 -8.35 4.11 10.93
C VAL A 36 -7.72 3.92 9.56
N GLN A 37 -6.40 3.91 9.48
CA GLN A 37 -5.66 3.64 8.24
C GLN A 37 -5.99 2.26 7.69
N MET A 38 -6.10 1.27 8.54
CA MET A 38 -6.45 -0.09 8.14
C MET A 38 -7.87 -0.18 7.58
N ALA A 39 -8.81 0.54 8.16
CA ALA A 39 -10.18 0.62 7.63
C ALA A 39 -10.19 1.23 6.22
N SER A 40 -9.42 2.29 6.01
CA SER A 40 -9.27 2.91 4.69
C SER A 40 -8.62 1.93 3.68
N LEU A 41 -7.62 1.19 4.11
CA LEU A 41 -6.96 0.19 3.27
C LEU A 41 -7.92 -0.95 2.89
N ARG A 42 -8.77 -1.40 3.79
CA ARG A 42 -9.81 -2.40 3.49
C ARG A 42 -10.76 -1.90 2.41
N TRP A 43 -11.18 -0.65 2.50
CA TRP A 43 -12.01 -0.04 1.46
C TRP A 43 -11.31 -0.08 0.10
N LEU A 44 -10.02 0.29 0.05
CA LEU A 44 -9.26 0.28 -1.19
C LEU A 44 -9.13 -1.14 -1.76
N VAL A 45 -8.88 -2.13 -0.91
CA VAL A 45 -8.77 -3.53 -1.35
C VAL A 45 -10.08 -4.03 -1.94
N ASP A 46 -11.21 -3.74 -1.29
CA ASP A 46 -12.52 -4.10 -1.81
C ASP A 46 -12.79 -3.45 -3.18
N LEU A 47 -12.46 -2.17 -3.31
CA LEU A 47 -12.60 -1.46 -4.57
C LEU A 47 -11.67 -2.05 -5.64
N ALA A 48 -10.41 -2.33 -5.29
CA ALA A 48 -9.44 -2.92 -6.21
C ALA A 48 -9.93 -4.27 -6.77
N LYS A 49 -10.51 -5.12 -5.92
CA LYS A 49 -11.10 -6.39 -6.35
C LYS A 49 -12.29 -6.19 -7.29
N ARG A 50 -13.15 -5.23 -6.97
CA ARG A 50 -14.35 -4.94 -7.78
C ARG A 50 -14.02 -4.44 -9.19
N VAL A 51 -12.95 -3.66 -9.32
CA VAL A 51 -12.54 -3.11 -10.62
C VAL A 51 -11.53 -3.98 -11.37
N GLY A 52 -11.15 -5.12 -10.79
CA GLY A 52 -10.22 -6.04 -11.43
C GLY A 52 -8.79 -5.53 -11.48
N ALA A 53 -8.38 -4.75 -10.50
CA ALA A 53 -6.99 -4.33 -10.38
C ALA A 53 -6.07 -5.55 -10.22
N GLN A 54 -4.88 -5.48 -10.81
CA GLN A 54 -4.00 -6.63 -10.90
C GLN A 54 -3.10 -6.77 -9.68
N ARG A 55 -2.53 -5.65 -9.18
CA ARG A 55 -1.58 -5.66 -8.07
C ARG A 55 -1.75 -4.40 -7.23
N LEU A 56 -1.44 -4.52 -5.94
CA LEU A 56 -1.47 -3.41 -5.00
C LEU A 56 -0.22 -3.48 -4.12
N LEU A 57 0.62 -2.43 -4.20
CA LEU A 57 1.74 -2.24 -3.28
C LEU A 57 1.36 -1.26 -2.19
N ILE A 58 1.79 -1.53 -0.96
CA ILE A 58 1.71 -0.58 0.13
C ILE A 58 3.10 -0.29 0.68
N ASN A 59 3.33 0.96 1.03
CA ASN A 59 4.61 1.46 1.49
C ASN A 59 4.42 2.63 2.46
N GLY A 60 5.50 3.34 2.74
CA GLY A 60 5.50 4.49 3.63
C GLY A 60 5.60 4.11 5.11
N SER A 61 5.29 5.07 5.96
CA SER A 61 5.42 4.89 7.41
C SER A 61 4.48 3.84 7.99
N PHE A 62 3.38 3.51 7.30
CA PHE A 62 2.45 2.48 7.73
C PHE A 62 3.10 1.09 7.82
N VAL A 63 4.04 0.77 6.93
CA VAL A 63 4.75 -0.52 6.93
C VAL A 63 6.07 -0.47 7.71
N THR A 64 6.14 0.39 8.70
CA THR A 64 7.26 0.54 9.63
C THR A 64 6.76 0.41 11.07
N ASP A 65 7.65 0.56 12.05
CA ASP A 65 7.33 0.52 13.48
C ASP A 65 6.85 1.88 14.04
N ILE A 66 6.71 2.91 13.22
CA ILE A 66 6.22 4.22 13.66
C ILE A 66 4.83 4.06 14.27
N PHE A 67 4.64 4.57 15.49
CA PHE A 67 3.39 4.39 16.24
C PHE A 67 2.21 5.11 15.57
N GLU A 68 2.44 6.32 15.05
CA GLU A 68 1.41 7.12 14.39
C GLU A 68 1.87 7.51 12.96
N PRO A 69 1.73 6.58 11.98
CA PRO A 69 2.07 6.91 10.60
C PRO A 69 1.17 8.02 10.04
N ASN A 70 1.72 8.85 9.15
CA ASN A 70 0.94 9.91 8.50
C ASN A 70 -0.03 9.36 7.46
N ASP A 71 0.45 8.51 6.55
CA ASP A 71 -0.33 7.99 5.44
C ASP A 71 0.05 6.56 5.10
N VAL A 72 -0.85 5.89 4.39
CA VAL A 72 -0.55 4.62 3.70
C VAL A 72 -0.30 4.95 2.23
N ASP A 73 0.92 4.80 1.77
CA ASP A 73 1.25 4.99 0.37
C ASP A 73 0.87 3.74 -0.43
N CYS A 74 0.03 3.91 -1.43
CA CYS A 74 -0.53 2.81 -2.22
C CYS A 74 -0.23 3.02 -3.71
N VAL A 75 0.21 1.94 -4.38
CA VAL A 75 0.32 1.90 -5.83
C VAL A 75 -0.56 0.79 -6.35
N LEU A 76 -1.54 1.17 -7.15
CA LEU A 76 -2.53 0.24 -7.70
C LEU A 76 -2.29 0.04 -9.19
N LEU A 77 -1.97 -1.19 -9.58
CA LEU A 77 -1.79 -1.55 -10.99
C LEU A 77 -3.14 -1.81 -11.62
N ILE A 78 -3.50 -0.93 -12.56
CA ILE A 78 -4.70 -1.06 -13.36
C ILE A 78 -4.32 -1.61 -14.72
N GLY A 79 -5.00 -2.68 -15.12
CA GLY A 79 -4.76 -3.32 -16.42
C GLY A 79 -5.60 -2.74 -17.54
N ARG A 80 -5.43 -3.30 -18.74
CA ARG A 80 -6.29 -3.01 -19.88
C ARG A 80 -7.71 -3.45 -19.55
N GLY A 81 -8.68 -2.60 -19.85
CA GLY A 81 -10.08 -2.86 -19.52
C GLY A 81 -10.48 -2.42 -18.11
N PHE A 82 -9.65 -1.60 -17.48
CA PHE A 82 -10.05 -0.95 -16.23
C PHE A 82 -11.38 -0.22 -16.48
N PRO A 83 -12.41 -0.47 -15.63
CA PRO A 83 -13.74 0.10 -15.88
C PRO A 83 -13.71 1.62 -15.83
N GLU A 84 -14.20 2.26 -16.90
CA GLU A 84 -14.44 3.69 -16.90
C GLU A 84 -15.77 3.99 -16.21
N ASP A 85 -15.89 3.52 -14.97
CA ASP A 85 -17.08 3.79 -14.14
C ASP A 85 -16.89 5.11 -13.43
N PRO A 86 -17.75 6.11 -13.68
CA PRO A 86 -17.61 7.42 -13.05
C PRO A 86 -17.64 7.36 -11.52
N GLU A 87 -18.42 6.46 -10.92
CA GLU A 87 -18.48 6.32 -9.46
C GLU A 87 -17.17 5.78 -8.90
N VAL A 88 -16.58 4.79 -9.58
CA VAL A 88 -15.29 4.23 -9.19
C VAL A 88 -14.18 5.27 -9.33
N GLN A 89 -14.15 5.99 -10.44
CA GLN A 89 -13.17 7.04 -10.67
C GLN A 89 -13.28 8.16 -9.65
N ALA A 90 -14.51 8.59 -9.34
CA ALA A 90 -14.74 9.60 -8.32
C ALA A 90 -14.29 9.12 -6.94
N GLY A 91 -14.60 7.88 -6.58
CA GLY A 91 -14.15 7.28 -5.32
C GLY A 91 -12.64 7.22 -5.20
N LEU A 92 -11.93 6.84 -6.27
CA LEU A 92 -10.48 6.82 -6.29
C LEU A 92 -9.88 8.23 -6.24
N ALA A 93 -10.50 9.20 -6.91
CA ALA A 93 -10.03 10.58 -6.93
C ALA A 93 -10.22 11.28 -5.58
N GLU A 94 -11.35 11.05 -4.92
CA GLU A 94 -11.61 11.57 -3.58
C GLU A 94 -10.74 10.87 -2.54
N GLY A 95 -10.52 9.56 -2.73
CA GLY A 95 -9.78 8.72 -1.80
C GLY A 95 -10.46 8.61 -0.44
N LEU A 96 -9.71 8.13 0.53
CA LEU A 96 -10.11 8.15 1.94
C LEU A 96 -9.00 8.83 2.75
N PRO A 97 -9.32 9.33 3.94
CA PRO A 97 -8.30 9.86 4.82
C PRO A 97 -7.16 8.87 5.01
N PHE A 98 -5.94 9.37 4.99
CA PHE A 98 -4.70 8.60 5.21
C PHE A 98 -4.28 7.67 4.07
N LEU A 99 -4.94 7.71 2.92
CA LEU A 99 -4.48 6.99 1.74
C LEU A 99 -3.90 7.96 0.71
N ASP A 100 -2.69 7.65 0.26
CA ASP A 100 -2.07 8.30 -0.90
C ASP A 100 -2.02 7.26 -2.02
N ILE A 101 -2.91 7.40 -3.00
CA ILE A 101 -3.16 6.36 -4.02
C ILE A 101 -2.60 6.81 -5.36
N HIS A 102 -1.73 5.98 -5.93
CA HIS A 102 -1.20 6.16 -7.27
C HIS A 102 -1.75 5.06 -8.18
N LEU A 103 -2.45 5.46 -9.25
CA LEU A 103 -2.95 4.54 -10.28
C LEU A 103 -1.91 4.48 -11.39
N VAL A 104 -1.43 3.29 -11.71
CA VAL A 104 -0.31 3.12 -12.65
C VAL A 104 -0.56 1.96 -13.63
N ASP A 105 0.13 2.01 -14.78
CA ASP A 105 0.25 0.87 -15.69
C ASP A 105 1.42 -0.04 -15.28
N GLU A 106 1.69 -1.08 -16.06
CA GLU A 106 2.74 -2.05 -15.72
C GLU A 106 4.14 -1.41 -15.69
N GLU A 107 4.43 -0.50 -16.60
CA GLU A 107 5.73 0.17 -16.68
C GLU A 107 5.95 1.06 -15.45
N ASP A 108 4.97 1.89 -15.12
CA ASP A 108 5.04 2.76 -13.95
C ASP A 108 5.03 1.98 -12.65
N PHE A 109 4.31 0.87 -12.59
CA PHE A 109 4.32 -0.01 -11.42
C PHE A 109 5.72 -0.54 -11.13
N ALA A 110 6.41 -1.02 -12.16
CA ALA A 110 7.80 -1.50 -12.02
C ALA A 110 8.72 -0.38 -11.54
N PHE A 111 8.55 0.83 -12.06
CA PHE A 111 9.31 2.00 -11.63
C PHE A 111 9.10 2.30 -10.14
N PHE A 112 7.85 2.30 -9.67
CA PHE A 112 7.55 2.51 -8.25
C PHE A 112 8.17 1.43 -7.37
N ALA A 113 8.04 0.15 -7.76
CA ALA A 113 8.57 -0.97 -6.99
C ALA A 113 10.10 -0.96 -6.92
N GLU A 114 10.76 -0.61 -8.01
CA GLU A 114 12.22 -0.71 -8.11
C GLU A 114 12.95 0.56 -7.70
N SER A 115 12.32 1.74 -7.81
CA SER A 115 13.00 3.02 -7.65
C SER A 115 12.38 3.92 -6.60
N VAL A 116 11.08 4.24 -6.70
CA VAL A 116 10.46 5.25 -5.84
C VAL A 116 10.28 4.74 -4.41
N PHE A 117 9.74 3.52 -4.26
CA PHE A 117 9.43 2.94 -2.96
C PHE A 117 10.57 2.10 -2.37
N ALA A 118 11.62 1.82 -3.14
CA ALA A 118 12.72 0.97 -2.67
C ALA A 118 13.60 1.64 -1.62
N THR A 119 13.52 2.96 -1.47
CA THR A 119 14.30 3.72 -0.50
C THR A 119 13.41 4.70 0.28
N ASP A 120 13.86 5.09 1.47
CA ASP A 120 13.23 6.17 2.22
C ASP A 120 13.72 7.55 1.72
N ARG A 121 13.28 8.64 2.40
CA ARG A 121 13.69 10.01 2.05
C ARG A 121 15.19 10.26 2.19
N HIS A 122 15.89 9.42 2.94
CA HIS A 122 17.34 9.50 3.12
C HIS A 122 18.08 8.51 2.22
N GLN A 123 17.38 7.91 1.26
CA GLN A 123 17.87 6.91 0.31
C GLN A 123 18.38 5.62 0.99
N VAL A 124 17.88 5.33 2.18
CA VAL A 124 18.14 4.05 2.85
C VAL A 124 17.21 2.99 2.25
N PRO A 125 17.74 1.86 1.75
CA PRO A 125 16.91 0.80 1.19
C PRO A 125 15.91 0.27 2.23
N LYS A 126 14.67 0.06 1.80
CA LYS A 126 13.60 -0.46 2.66
C LYS A 126 12.68 -1.38 1.88
N GLY A 127 11.99 -2.24 2.61
CA GLY A 127 11.01 -3.16 2.04
C GLY A 127 9.63 -2.56 1.92
N MET A 128 8.80 -3.20 1.12
CA MET A 128 7.40 -2.86 0.91
C MET A 128 6.56 -4.13 0.89
N VAL A 129 5.25 -3.97 0.97
CA VAL A 129 4.32 -5.11 0.99
C VAL A 129 3.45 -5.08 -0.25
N GLU A 130 3.33 -6.23 -0.91
CA GLU A 130 2.35 -6.42 -1.98
C GLU A 130 1.17 -7.20 -1.42
N LEU A 131 -0.03 -6.59 -1.47
CA LEU A 131 -1.25 -7.25 -1.02
C LEU A 131 -1.72 -8.26 -2.05
N ILE A 132 -2.07 -9.44 -1.57
CA ILE A 132 -2.70 -10.48 -2.38
C ILE A 132 -4.16 -10.10 -2.58
N LEU A 133 -4.53 -9.84 -3.82
CA LEU A 133 -5.89 -9.47 -4.20
C LEU A 133 -6.74 -10.68 -4.57
#